data_011ac734a53575e59bbc8dcda818d762
#
_entry.id   011ac734a53575e59bbc8dcda818d762
#
_cell.length_a   1.000
_cell.length_b   1.000
_cell.length_c   1.000
_cell.angle_alpha   90.00
_cell.angle_beta   90.00
_cell.angle_gamma   90.00
#
_symmetry.space_group_name_H-M   'P 1'
#
loop_
_entity.id
_entity.type
_entity.pdbx_description
1 polymer ?
#
loop_
_entity_poly.entity_id
_entity_poly.type
_entity_poly.pdbx_seq_one_letter_code
_entity_poly.pdbx_strand_id
1 'polypeptide(L)'
;MCIRDREEFDDFTYRVSRHTLIHEDLKRFFQALPPHAHPMSVLSSAVSALATYYEDSLDVSDPEGVELNTIRLLAKMPVLAAYAHKKSIGQAFLYPDNSLGFVENFLRLNFGVQAEPYEVDPVLVKALDRLLILHADHEQNASTSTVRLVGSTEANMYASVSAGISALYGPLHGGANEAVLNMLGQIQQSGEGVDPVSYTHLTLPTIYSV
;
A
#
# COMPACT_ATOMS: atom_id res chain seq x y z
N MET A 1 19.54 12.68 -10.40
CA MET A 1 18.94 12.04 -9.21
C MET A 1 19.61 12.67 -8.00
N CYS A 2 18.94 13.58 -7.32
CA CYS A 2 19.47 14.15 -6.08
C CYS A 2 19.47 13.06 -5.03
N ILE A 3 20.65 12.60 -4.66
CA ILE A 3 20.83 11.81 -3.45
C ILE A 3 20.59 12.79 -2.31
N ARG A 4 19.48 12.60 -1.58
CA ARG A 4 19.30 13.34 -0.32
C ARG A 4 20.52 13.05 0.54
N ASP A 5 21.03 14.04 1.23
CA ASP A 5 22.07 13.79 2.18
C ASP A 5 21.53 12.87 3.31
N ARG A 6 22.42 12.34 4.09
CA ARG A 6 22.06 11.34 5.10
C ARG A 6 21.17 11.95 6.19
N GLU A 7 21.34 13.20 6.51
CA GLU A 7 20.56 13.90 7.53
C GLU A 7 19.11 14.09 7.10
N GLU A 8 18.86 14.52 5.85
CA GLU A 8 17.50 14.63 5.29
C GLU A 8 16.79 13.26 5.21
N PHE A 9 17.54 12.22 4.86
CA PHE A 9 17.00 10.87 4.79
C PHE A 9 16.63 10.33 6.17
N ASP A 10 17.50 10.55 7.17
CA ASP A 10 17.28 10.10 8.54
C ASP A 10 16.09 10.87 9.16
N ASP A 11 15.95 12.18 8.93
CA ASP A 11 14.80 12.97 9.36
C ASP A 11 13.50 12.49 8.71
N PHE A 12 13.49 12.31 7.40
CA PHE A 12 12.32 11.81 6.69
C PHE A 12 11.87 10.43 7.21
N THR A 13 12.82 9.52 7.39
CA THR A 13 12.56 8.17 7.92
C THR A 13 12.01 8.23 9.34
N TYR A 14 12.59 9.08 10.18
CA TYR A 14 12.10 9.32 11.54
C TYR A 14 10.68 9.84 11.53
N ARG A 15 10.37 10.86 10.73
CA ARG A 15 9.02 11.43 10.62
C ARG A 15 8.01 10.40 10.15
N VAL A 16 8.33 9.60 9.13
CA VAL A 16 7.44 8.51 8.65
C VAL A 16 7.17 7.51 9.78
N SER A 17 8.20 7.07 10.52
CA SER A 17 8.04 6.11 11.62
C SER A 17 7.17 6.63 12.77
N ARG A 18 7.02 7.95 12.94
CA ARG A 18 6.22 8.56 14.01
C ARG A 18 4.78 8.86 13.61
N HIS A 19 4.40 8.71 12.34
CA HIS A 19 3.05 8.95 11.85
C HIS A 19 2.26 7.68 11.49
N THR A 20 2.72 6.52 11.92
CA THR A 20 2.15 5.20 11.60
C THR A 20 0.78 4.95 12.24
N LEU A 21 0.54 5.45 13.45
CA LEU A 21 -0.72 5.23 14.16
C LEU A 21 -1.90 5.87 13.43
N ILE A 22 -3.00 5.14 13.35
CA ILE A 22 -4.31 5.64 12.90
C ILE A 22 -5.20 5.93 14.10
N HIS A 23 -6.21 6.78 13.92
CA HIS A 23 -7.18 7.06 14.97
C HIS A 23 -7.95 5.81 15.38
N GLU A 24 -8.19 5.61 16.67
CA GLU A 24 -8.87 4.41 17.20
C GLU A 24 -10.27 4.20 16.58
N ASP A 25 -11.01 5.29 16.35
CA ASP A 25 -12.34 5.19 15.74
C ASP A 25 -12.30 4.69 14.29
N LEU A 26 -11.18 4.85 13.57
CA LEU A 26 -11.02 4.28 12.24
C LEU A 26 -11.03 2.74 12.26
N LYS A 27 -10.72 2.10 13.39
CA LYS A 27 -10.90 0.65 13.56
C LYS A 27 -12.36 0.24 13.46
N ARG A 28 -13.29 1.06 13.98
CA ARG A 28 -14.73 0.82 13.86
C ARG A 28 -15.20 0.86 12.42
N PHE A 29 -14.59 1.72 11.59
CA PHE A 29 -14.83 1.74 10.15
C PHE A 29 -14.53 0.37 9.54
N PHE A 30 -13.33 -0.20 9.79
CA PHE A 30 -12.97 -1.53 9.30
C PHE A 30 -13.91 -2.61 9.85
N GLN A 31 -14.30 -2.53 11.11
CA GLN A 31 -15.19 -3.51 11.75
C GLN A 31 -16.59 -3.50 11.14
N ALA A 32 -17.09 -2.35 10.71
CA ALA A 32 -18.41 -2.19 10.10
C ALA A 32 -18.48 -2.72 8.65
N LEU A 33 -17.33 -2.91 7.99
CA LEU A 33 -17.31 -3.40 6.61
C LEU A 33 -17.57 -4.92 6.54
N PRO A 34 -18.20 -5.40 5.47
CA PRO A 34 -18.40 -6.84 5.25
C PRO A 34 -17.06 -7.59 5.24
N PRO A 35 -16.97 -8.80 5.84
CA PRO A 35 -15.72 -9.56 5.85
C PRO A 35 -15.23 -9.98 4.46
N HIS A 36 -16.13 -10.05 3.48
CA HIS A 36 -15.81 -10.42 2.10
C HIS A 36 -15.61 -9.20 1.18
N ALA A 37 -15.55 -7.99 1.75
CA ALA A 37 -15.28 -6.79 0.95
C ALA A 37 -13.90 -6.90 0.28
N HIS A 38 -13.84 -6.54 -1.00
CA HIS A 38 -12.58 -6.56 -1.74
C HIS A 38 -11.56 -5.60 -1.08
N PRO A 39 -10.31 -6.05 -0.81
CA PRO A 39 -9.34 -5.26 -0.05
C PRO A 39 -9.02 -3.91 -0.69
N MET A 40 -9.05 -3.80 -2.01
CA MET A 40 -8.83 -2.51 -2.70
C MET A 40 -9.96 -1.51 -2.44
N SER A 41 -11.23 -1.97 -2.39
CA SER A 41 -12.37 -1.11 -2.02
C SER A 41 -12.29 -0.65 -0.57
N VAL A 42 -11.88 -1.55 0.32
CA VAL A 42 -11.65 -1.24 1.73
C VAL A 42 -10.55 -0.20 1.88
N LEU A 43 -9.42 -0.40 1.20
CA LEU A 43 -8.27 0.51 1.26
C LEU A 43 -8.59 1.89 0.70
N SER A 44 -9.22 1.97 -0.47
CA SER A 44 -9.65 3.24 -1.07
C SER A 44 -10.57 4.02 -0.13
N SER A 45 -11.58 3.35 0.43
CA SER A 45 -12.52 3.96 1.37
C SER A 45 -11.84 4.41 2.67
N ALA A 46 -10.92 3.62 3.21
CA ALA A 46 -10.17 3.96 4.42
C ALA A 46 -9.24 5.16 4.22
N VAL A 47 -8.58 5.24 3.05
CA VAL A 47 -7.73 6.40 2.71
C VAL A 47 -8.58 7.66 2.56
N SER A 48 -9.74 7.58 1.91
CA SER A 48 -10.67 8.72 1.83
C SER A 48 -11.14 9.16 3.22
N ALA A 49 -11.46 8.21 4.11
CA ALA A 49 -11.89 8.49 5.47
C ALA A 49 -10.82 9.19 6.32
N LEU A 50 -9.51 9.04 6.01
CA LEU A 50 -8.44 9.76 6.73
C LEU A 50 -8.62 11.28 6.68
N ALA A 51 -9.18 11.83 5.60
CA ALA A 51 -9.41 13.28 5.48
C ALA A 51 -10.22 13.83 6.65
N THR A 52 -11.19 13.06 7.18
CA THR A 52 -12.05 13.49 8.30
C THR A 52 -11.32 13.56 9.64
N TYR A 53 -10.10 13.04 9.74
CA TYR A 53 -9.26 13.09 10.95
C TYR A 53 -8.15 14.16 10.86
N TYR A 54 -8.01 14.83 9.71
CA TYR A 54 -6.93 15.78 9.42
C TYR A 54 -7.44 17.04 8.73
N GLU A 55 -8.64 17.49 9.10
CA GLU A 55 -9.32 18.64 8.46
C GLU A 55 -8.52 19.95 8.54
N ASP A 56 -7.62 20.07 9.51
CA ASP A 56 -6.75 21.22 9.74
C ASP A 56 -5.63 21.36 8.71
N SER A 57 -5.38 20.38 7.88
CA SER A 57 -4.25 20.30 6.95
C SER A 57 -4.66 19.90 5.52
N LEU A 58 -5.93 20.05 5.16
CA LEU A 58 -6.42 19.61 3.83
C LEU A 58 -6.15 20.62 2.71
N ASP A 59 -5.74 21.84 3.02
CA ASP A 59 -5.43 22.85 2.03
C ASP A 59 -4.20 22.46 1.21
N VAL A 60 -4.41 22.22 -0.08
CA VAL A 60 -3.34 21.83 -1.02
C VAL A 60 -2.47 23.00 -1.47
N SER A 61 -2.85 24.23 -1.13
CA SER A 61 -2.03 25.44 -1.36
C SER A 61 -1.01 25.69 -0.24
N ASP A 62 -1.15 25.01 0.90
CA ASP A 62 -0.20 25.06 2.02
C ASP A 62 0.90 24.00 1.84
N PRO A 63 2.17 24.37 1.54
CA PRO A 63 3.25 23.44 1.34
C PRO A 63 3.57 22.58 2.57
N GLU A 64 3.43 23.12 3.79
CA GLU A 64 3.70 22.40 5.03
C GLU A 64 2.63 21.32 5.25
N GLY A 65 1.36 21.65 5.02
CA GLY A 65 0.25 20.71 5.07
C GLY A 65 0.39 19.59 4.03
N VAL A 66 0.80 19.93 2.81
CA VAL A 66 1.06 18.95 1.74
C VAL A 66 2.18 17.99 2.12
N GLU A 67 3.30 18.50 2.64
CA GLU A 67 4.40 17.65 3.10
C GLU A 67 3.97 16.73 4.26
N LEU A 68 3.28 17.27 5.25
CA LEU A 68 2.78 16.51 6.39
C LEU A 68 1.81 15.40 5.96
N ASN A 69 0.88 15.70 5.05
CA ASN A 69 -0.07 14.72 4.55
C ASN A 69 0.60 13.66 3.65
N THR A 70 1.67 14.01 2.94
CA THR A 70 2.51 13.04 2.23
C THR A 70 3.11 12.03 3.21
N ILE A 71 3.71 12.51 4.30
CA ILE A 71 4.27 11.65 5.36
C ILE A 71 3.18 10.79 6.01
N ARG A 72 2.02 11.36 6.32
CA ARG A 72 0.88 10.63 6.91
C ARG A 72 0.37 9.53 5.98
N LEU A 73 0.22 9.79 4.69
CA LEU A 73 -0.21 8.81 3.70
C LEU A 73 0.80 7.66 3.60
N LEU A 74 2.08 7.97 3.44
CA LEU A 74 3.14 6.95 3.39
C LEU A 74 3.17 6.11 4.67
N ALA A 75 3.13 6.74 5.83
CA ALA A 75 3.23 6.05 7.10
C ALA A 75 2.02 5.15 7.41
N LYS A 76 0.81 5.58 7.02
CA LYS A 76 -0.43 4.88 7.36
C LYS A 76 -0.86 3.84 6.33
N MET A 77 -0.38 3.94 5.10
CA MET A 77 -0.74 2.99 4.05
C MET A 77 -0.48 1.52 4.44
N PRO A 78 0.69 1.15 5.00
CA PRO A 78 0.95 -0.22 5.48
C PRO A 78 -0.04 -0.68 6.55
N VAL A 79 -0.44 0.21 7.45
CA VAL A 79 -1.38 -0.10 8.54
C VAL A 79 -2.78 -0.32 7.99
N LEU A 80 -3.24 0.56 7.08
CA LEU A 80 -4.57 0.43 6.45
C LEU A 80 -4.67 -0.86 5.62
N ALA A 81 -3.63 -1.17 4.84
CA ALA A 81 -3.57 -2.40 4.04
C ALA A 81 -3.60 -3.64 4.94
N ALA A 82 -2.80 -3.65 6.03
CA ALA A 82 -2.79 -4.75 6.98
C ALA A 82 -4.14 -4.92 7.70
N TYR A 83 -4.82 -3.83 8.05
CA TYR A 83 -6.15 -3.89 8.67
C TYR A 83 -7.21 -4.44 7.70
N ALA A 84 -7.14 -4.06 6.43
CA ALA A 84 -7.99 -4.65 5.40
C ALA A 84 -7.78 -6.17 5.30
N HIS A 85 -6.52 -6.62 5.28
CA HIS A 85 -6.16 -8.03 5.27
C HIS A 85 -6.62 -8.75 6.55
N LYS A 86 -6.27 -8.25 7.73
CA LYS A 86 -6.66 -8.83 9.01
C LYS A 86 -8.18 -8.95 9.17
N LYS A 87 -8.93 -7.96 8.69
CA LYS A 87 -10.40 -7.99 8.65
C LYS A 87 -10.90 -9.15 7.79
N SER A 88 -10.32 -9.33 6.59
CA SER A 88 -10.77 -10.38 5.65
C SER A 88 -10.56 -11.80 6.18
N ILE A 89 -9.55 -12.01 7.01
CA ILE A 89 -9.24 -13.32 7.62
C ILE A 89 -9.73 -13.47 9.07
N GLY A 90 -10.45 -12.47 9.59
CA GLY A 90 -11.04 -12.51 10.93
C GLY A 90 -10.02 -12.44 12.08
N GLN A 91 -8.83 -11.88 11.85
CA GLN A 91 -7.80 -11.70 12.87
C GLN A 91 -7.83 -10.32 13.53
N ALA A 92 -7.29 -10.25 14.75
CA ALA A 92 -7.14 -8.99 15.47
C ALA A 92 -6.13 -8.05 14.80
N PHE A 93 -6.41 -6.74 14.85
CA PHE A 93 -5.51 -5.72 14.37
C PHE A 93 -4.29 -5.56 15.30
N LEU A 94 -3.12 -5.47 14.71
CA LEU A 94 -1.89 -5.14 15.41
C LEU A 94 -1.58 -3.66 15.32
N TYR A 95 -0.97 -3.11 16.37
CA TYR A 95 -0.42 -1.76 16.32
C TYR A 95 0.95 -1.78 15.62
N PRO A 96 1.29 -0.72 14.87
CA PRO A 96 2.63 -0.56 14.35
C PRO A 96 3.66 -0.47 15.49
N ASP A 97 4.87 -0.93 15.20
CA ASP A 97 6.02 -0.87 16.09
C ASP A 97 7.07 0.08 15.49
N ASN A 98 7.27 1.23 16.15
CA ASN A 98 8.17 2.27 15.65
C ASN A 98 9.66 1.90 15.76
N SER A 99 10.01 0.77 16.37
CA SER A 99 11.37 0.24 16.39
C SER A 99 11.74 -0.52 15.10
N LEU A 100 10.73 -0.90 14.31
CA LEU A 100 10.91 -1.64 13.07
C LEU A 100 10.98 -0.71 11.85
N GLY A 101 11.69 -1.15 10.82
CA GLY A 101 11.69 -0.51 9.52
C GLY A 101 10.32 -0.59 8.83
N PHE A 102 10.13 0.19 7.75
CA PHE A 102 8.86 0.30 7.03
C PHE A 102 8.33 -1.07 6.55
N VAL A 103 9.17 -1.84 5.88
CA VAL A 103 8.81 -3.16 5.33
C VAL A 103 8.64 -4.20 6.43
N GLU A 104 9.52 -4.19 7.44
CA GLU A 104 9.41 -5.08 8.60
C GLU A 104 8.08 -4.89 9.32
N ASN A 105 7.72 -3.62 9.56
CA ASN A 105 6.46 -3.27 10.19
C ASN A 105 5.26 -3.72 9.36
N PHE A 106 5.30 -3.53 8.04
CA PHE A 106 4.26 -4.02 7.12
C PHE A 106 4.09 -5.54 7.19
N LEU A 107 5.18 -6.31 7.16
CA LEU A 107 5.14 -7.78 7.26
C LEU A 107 4.58 -8.23 8.62
N ARG A 108 5.06 -7.61 9.71
CA ARG A 108 4.57 -7.91 11.06
C ARG A 108 3.08 -7.61 11.21
N LEU A 109 2.61 -6.48 10.69
CA LEU A 109 1.19 -6.09 10.75
C LEU A 109 0.29 -7.07 10.00
N ASN A 110 0.75 -7.59 8.86
CA ASN A 110 -0.04 -8.53 8.05
C ASN A 110 -0.02 -9.96 8.60
N PHE A 111 1.14 -10.45 9.01
CA PHE A 111 1.34 -11.88 9.28
C PHE A 111 1.52 -12.20 10.77
N GLY A 112 1.92 -11.23 11.59
CA GLY A 112 2.02 -11.42 13.04
C GLY A 112 0.65 -11.60 13.69
N VAL A 113 0.65 -12.24 14.87
CA VAL A 113 -0.52 -12.39 15.75
C VAL A 113 -0.19 -11.85 17.14
N GLN A 114 -1.21 -11.44 17.91
CA GLN A 114 -0.97 -10.87 19.24
C GLN A 114 -0.43 -11.88 20.27
N ALA A 115 -0.69 -13.15 20.05
CA ALA A 115 -0.38 -14.21 21.01
C ALA A 115 1.09 -14.65 20.99
N GLU A 116 1.82 -14.35 19.89
CA GLU A 116 3.16 -14.86 19.67
C GLU A 116 4.08 -13.76 19.12
N PRO A 117 5.37 -13.76 19.48
CA PRO A 117 6.37 -12.93 18.82
C PRO A 117 6.44 -13.29 17.33
N TYR A 118 6.49 -12.28 16.48
CA TYR A 118 6.69 -12.46 15.04
C TYR A 118 8.08 -11.96 14.66
N GLU A 119 8.96 -12.90 14.34
CA GLU A 119 10.28 -12.60 13.82
C GLU A 119 10.20 -12.45 12.30
N VAL A 120 10.53 -11.27 11.82
CA VAL A 120 10.48 -10.96 10.39
C VAL A 120 11.72 -11.52 9.70
N ASP A 121 11.54 -12.36 8.68
CA ASP A 121 12.65 -12.89 7.89
C ASP A 121 13.33 -11.74 7.11
N PRO A 122 14.62 -11.46 7.35
CA PRO A 122 15.35 -10.40 6.67
C PRO A 122 15.46 -10.60 5.14
N VAL A 123 15.34 -11.83 4.65
CA VAL A 123 15.30 -12.11 3.21
C VAL A 123 14.00 -11.60 2.61
N LEU A 124 12.87 -11.84 3.29
CA LEU A 124 11.55 -11.33 2.86
C LEU A 124 11.51 -9.81 2.92
N VAL A 125 12.06 -9.20 3.98
CA VAL A 125 12.17 -7.74 4.09
C VAL A 125 12.90 -7.17 2.88
N LYS A 126 14.08 -7.69 2.58
CA LYS A 126 14.91 -7.19 1.47
C LYS A 126 14.27 -7.43 0.10
N ALA A 127 13.57 -8.55 -0.08
CA ALA A 127 12.85 -8.84 -1.32
C ALA A 127 11.68 -7.87 -1.53
N LEU A 128 10.84 -7.68 -0.50
CA LEU A 128 9.70 -6.78 -0.58
C LEU A 128 10.12 -5.31 -0.73
N ASP A 129 11.16 -4.88 -0.02
CA ASP A 129 11.73 -3.53 -0.16
C ASP A 129 12.11 -3.23 -1.61
N ARG A 130 12.81 -4.17 -2.28
CA ARG A 130 13.16 -4.05 -3.70
C ARG A 130 11.94 -4.03 -4.60
N LEU A 131 10.94 -4.86 -4.33
CA LEU A 131 9.68 -4.86 -5.09
C LEU A 131 8.96 -3.52 -4.97
N LEU A 132 8.89 -2.93 -3.78
CA LEU A 132 8.28 -1.61 -3.57
C LEU A 132 9.04 -0.51 -4.31
N ILE A 133 10.38 -0.55 -4.31
CA ILE A 133 11.21 0.39 -5.08
C ILE A 133 10.93 0.27 -6.59
N LEU A 134 10.86 -0.97 -7.12
CA LEU A 134 10.57 -1.21 -8.53
C LEU A 134 9.17 -0.76 -8.94
N HIS A 135 8.22 -0.70 -8.01
CA HIS A 135 6.84 -0.24 -8.25
C HIS A 135 6.64 1.24 -7.91
N ALA A 136 7.66 1.95 -7.43
CA ALA A 136 7.50 3.33 -6.98
C ALA A 136 7.23 4.32 -8.12
N ASP A 137 7.71 4.02 -9.32
CA ASP A 137 7.51 4.86 -10.50
C ASP A 137 7.25 4.00 -11.74
N HIS A 138 6.11 4.20 -12.37
CA HIS A 138 5.69 3.63 -13.65
C HIS A 138 5.28 4.71 -14.64
N GLU A 139 5.91 5.87 -14.57
CA GLU A 139 5.58 7.04 -15.39
C GLU A 139 4.10 7.46 -15.24
N GLN A 140 3.43 7.78 -16.35
CA GLN A 140 2.06 8.26 -16.38
C GLN A 140 1.05 7.09 -16.49
N ASN A 141 1.05 6.17 -15.56
CA ASN A 141 0.06 5.09 -15.50
C ASN A 141 -1.33 5.60 -15.12
N ALA A 142 -2.34 4.72 -15.15
CA ALA A 142 -3.74 5.08 -14.88
C ALA A 142 -3.95 5.65 -13.46
N SER A 143 -3.28 5.12 -12.44
CA SER A 143 -3.37 5.66 -11.07
C SER A 143 -2.76 7.06 -10.99
N THR A 144 -1.57 7.27 -11.55
CA THR A 144 -0.91 8.58 -11.59
C THR A 144 -1.77 9.61 -12.31
N SER A 145 -2.33 9.25 -13.48
CA SER A 145 -3.22 10.11 -14.25
C SER A 145 -4.48 10.47 -13.47
N THR A 146 -5.07 9.50 -12.76
CA THR A 146 -6.28 9.71 -11.95
C THR A 146 -5.98 10.62 -10.75
N VAL A 147 -4.88 10.40 -10.02
CA VAL A 147 -4.48 11.26 -8.90
C VAL A 147 -4.26 12.69 -9.37
N ARG A 148 -3.56 12.88 -10.50
CA ARG A 148 -3.33 14.21 -11.08
C ARG A 148 -4.61 14.89 -11.56
N LEU A 149 -5.53 14.12 -12.18
CA LEU A 149 -6.82 14.64 -12.63
C LEU A 149 -7.65 15.14 -11.45
N VAL A 150 -7.81 14.32 -10.40
CA VAL A 150 -8.54 14.72 -9.20
C VAL A 150 -7.83 15.86 -8.48
N GLY A 151 -6.52 15.80 -8.33
CA GLY A 151 -5.72 16.86 -7.69
C GLY A 151 -5.78 18.20 -8.45
N SER A 152 -5.98 18.20 -9.77
CA SER A 152 -6.13 19.43 -10.57
C SER A 152 -7.39 20.24 -10.22
N THR A 153 -8.33 19.64 -9.50
CA THR A 153 -9.54 20.31 -8.97
C THR A 153 -9.34 20.92 -7.58
N GLU A 154 -8.09 20.90 -7.08
CA GLU A 154 -7.74 21.27 -5.69
C GLU A 154 -8.39 20.39 -4.61
N ALA A 155 -8.83 19.17 -4.99
CA ALA A 155 -9.26 18.18 -4.03
C ALA A 155 -8.09 17.78 -3.10
N ASN A 156 -8.41 17.54 -1.82
CA ASN A 156 -7.38 17.16 -0.85
C ASN A 156 -6.62 15.88 -1.23
N MET A 157 -5.42 15.71 -0.71
CA MET A 157 -4.53 14.61 -1.07
C MET A 157 -5.14 13.22 -0.78
N TYR A 158 -5.91 13.07 0.29
CA TYR A 158 -6.53 11.79 0.64
C TYR A 158 -7.58 11.37 -0.40
N ALA A 159 -8.41 12.31 -0.86
CA ALA A 159 -9.38 12.08 -1.92
C ALA A 159 -8.68 11.73 -3.25
N SER A 160 -7.62 12.45 -3.60
CA SER A 160 -6.85 12.23 -4.82
C SER A 160 -6.17 10.85 -4.82
N VAL A 161 -5.52 10.47 -3.73
CA VAL A 161 -4.87 9.15 -3.60
C VAL A 161 -5.90 8.02 -3.54
N SER A 162 -7.04 8.21 -2.86
CA SER A 162 -8.14 7.26 -2.85
C SER A 162 -8.67 6.97 -4.27
N ALA A 163 -8.80 8.00 -5.11
CA ALA A 163 -9.17 7.85 -6.51
C ALA A 163 -8.12 7.04 -7.31
N GLY A 164 -6.83 7.27 -7.06
CA GLY A 164 -5.74 6.48 -7.65
C GLY A 164 -5.79 5.00 -7.25
N ILE A 165 -6.10 4.71 -5.97
CA ILE A 165 -6.29 3.33 -5.49
C ILE A 165 -7.50 2.69 -6.18
N SER A 166 -8.58 3.45 -6.38
CA SER A 166 -9.76 2.98 -7.12
C SER A 166 -9.44 2.68 -8.59
N ALA A 167 -8.59 3.47 -9.24
CA ALA A 167 -8.09 3.18 -10.57
C ALA A 167 -7.23 1.90 -10.60
N LEU A 168 -6.36 1.71 -9.59
CA LEU A 168 -5.54 0.50 -9.46
C LEU A 168 -6.41 -0.77 -9.27
N TYR A 169 -7.59 -0.64 -8.68
CA TYR A 169 -8.51 -1.76 -8.53
C TYR A 169 -9.04 -2.28 -9.88
N GLY A 170 -9.01 -1.49 -10.92
CA GLY A 170 -9.49 -1.90 -12.24
C GLY A 170 -8.68 -3.07 -12.83
N PRO A 171 -9.35 -4.09 -13.43
CA PRO A 171 -8.67 -5.28 -13.94
C PRO A 171 -7.68 -4.98 -15.07
N LEU A 172 -7.87 -3.90 -15.81
CA LEU A 172 -6.96 -3.46 -16.87
C LEU A 172 -5.72 -2.70 -16.35
N HIS A 173 -5.64 -2.44 -15.04
CA HIS A 173 -4.50 -1.77 -14.41
C HIS A 173 -3.85 -2.65 -13.33
N GLY A 174 -4.52 -2.92 -12.22
CA GLY A 174 -3.99 -3.77 -11.14
C GLY A 174 -4.09 -5.27 -11.40
N GLY A 175 -4.89 -5.71 -12.37
CA GLY A 175 -5.11 -7.12 -12.67
C GLY A 175 -3.85 -7.90 -13.11
N ALA A 176 -2.81 -7.21 -13.60
CA ALA A 176 -1.54 -7.86 -13.94
C ALA A 176 -0.86 -8.51 -12.73
N ASN A 177 -0.88 -7.86 -11.58
CA ASN A 177 -0.31 -8.41 -10.33
C ASN A 177 -1.09 -9.64 -9.85
N GLU A 178 -2.42 -9.62 -9.95
CA GLU A 178 -3.27 -10.76 -9.64
C GLU A 178 -3.00 -11.94 -10.59
N ALA A 179 -2.86 -11.68 -11.88
CA ALA A 179 -2.53 -12.68 -12.88
C ALA A 179 -1.17 -13.36 -12.60
N VAL A 180 -0.16 -12.58 -12.18
CA VAL A 180 1.15 -13.13 -11.77
C VAL A 180 1.02 -14.05 -10.56
N LEU A 181 0.26 -13.67 -9.54
CA LEU A 181 0.06 -14.52 -8.35
C LEU A 181 -0.67 -15.82 -8.71
N ASN A 182 -1.68 -15.75 -9.56
CA ASN A 182 -2.40 -16.92 -10.06
C ASN A 182 -1.48 -17.84 -10.86
N MET A 183 -0.63 -17.30 -11.73
CA MET A 183 0.39 -18.05 -12.48
C MET A 183 1.37 -18.76 -11.53
N LEU A 184 1.92 -18.05 -10.55
CA LEU A 184 2.84 -18.63 -9.57
C LEU A 184 2.17 -19.75 -8.75
N GLY A 185 0.90 -19.59 -8.39
CA GLY A 185 0.11 -20.62 -7.72
C GLY A 185 -0.07 -21.85 -8.59
N GLN A 186 -0.31 -21.72 -9.88
CA GLN A 186 -0.40 -22.83 -10.83
C GLN A 186 0.93 -23.59 -10.97
N ILE A 187 2.04 -22.84 -11.10
CA ILE A 187 3.39 -23.44 -11.14
C ILE A 187 3.68 -24.23 -9.87
N GLN A 188 3.35 -23.69 -8.71
CA GLN A 188 3.54 -24.37 -7.44
C GLN A 188 2.70 -25.66 -7.35
N GLN A 189 1.47 -25.65 -7.84
CA GLN A 189 0.57 -26.82 -7.82
C GLN A 189 0.96 -27.88 -8.82
N SER A 190 1.53 -27.54 -9.97
CA SER A 190 1.98 -28.50 -10.99
C SER A 190 3.18 -29.33 -10.52
N GLY A 191 3.95 -28.84 -9.53
CA GLY A 191 5.21 -29.49 -9.09
C GLY A 191 6.33 -29.43 -10.14
N GLU A 192 6.06 -28.87 -11.30
CA GLU A 192 7.05 -28.60 -12.34
C GLU A 192 7.76 -27.29 -12.01
N GLY A 193 9.08 -27.30 -11.96
CA GLY A 193 9.86 -26.08 -11.78
C GLY A 193 9.54 -25.07 -12.89
N VAL A 194 9.92 -23.82 -12.68
CA VAL A 194 9.75 -22.77 -13.70
C VAL A 194 10.62 -23.11 -14.92
N ASP A 195 10.02 -23.78 -15.90
CA ASP A 195 10.67 -23.96 -17.21
C ASP A 195 10.63 -22.63 -17.95
N PRO A 196 11.77 -22.10 -18.42
CA PRO A 196 11.83 -20.86 -19.19
C PRO A 196 10.90 -20.82 -20.41
N VAL A 197 10.56 -21.96 -20.99
CA VAL A 197 9.64 -22.06 -22.14
C VAL A 197 8.18 -21.89 -21.71
N SER A 198 7.78 -22.42 -20.56
CA SER A 198 6.44 -22.23 -19.99
C SER A 198 6.22 -20.77 -19.60
N TYR A 199 7.25 -20.10 -19.13
CA TYR A 199 7.20 -18.67 -18.77
C TYR A 199 6.90 -17.78 -19.98
N THR A 200 7.47 -18.04 -21.13
CA THR A 200 7.27 -17.22 -22.36
C THR A 200 5.86 -17.37 -22.94
N HIS A 201 5.19 -18.50 -22.73
CA HIS A 201 3.83 -18.73 -23.23
C HIS A 201 2.74 -18.19 -22.32
N LEU A 202 3.00 -18.02 -21.02
CA LEU A 202 2.02 -17.54 -20.04
C LEU A 202 1.98 -16.00 -19.91
N THR A 203 3.02 -15.29 -20.35
CA THR A 203 3.18 -13.86 -20.05
C THR A 203 2.79 -12.91 -21.19
N LEU A 204 2.57 -13.38 -22.40
CA LEU A 204 2.46 -12.49 -23.57
C LEU A 204 1.10 -11.86 -23.88
N PRO A 205 -0.08 -12.34 -23.45
CA PRO A 205 -1.33 -11.67 -23.79
C PRO A 205 -1.64 -10.41 -23.00
N THR A 206 -0.99 -10.20 -21.86
CA THR A 206 -1.42 -9.17 -20.87
C THR A 206 -0.67 -7.85 -20.99
N ILE A 207 0.43 -7.78 -21.73
CA ILE A 207 1.33 -6.61 -21.76
C ILE A 207 0.93 -5.59 -22.84
N TYR A 208 0.05 -5.91 -23.77
CA TYR A 208 -0.27 -5.08 -24.94
C TYR A 208 -1.68 -4.51 -25.01
N SER A 209 -2.40 -4.44 -23.91
CA SER A 209 -3.66 -3.68 -23.85
C SER A 209 -3.48 -2.47 -22.92
N VAL A 210 -2.95 -1.40 -23.51
CA VAL A 210 -3.04 -0.05 -22.95
C VAL A 210 -4.31 0.58 -23.44
#